data_88e966b96ef484f65271d42e49da5fef
#
_entry.id   88e966b96ef484f65271d42e49da5fef
#
_cell.length_a   1.000
_cell.length_b   1.000
_cell.length_c   1.000
_cell.angle_alpha   90.00
_cell.angle_beta   90.00
_cell.angle_gamma   90.00
#
_symmetry.space_group_name_H-M   'P 1'
#
loop_
_entity.id
_entity.type
_entity.pdbx_description
1 polymer ?
#
loop_
_entity_poly.entity_id
_entity_poly.type
_entity_poly.pdbx_seq_one_letter_code
_entity_poly.pdbx_strand_id
1 'polypeptide(L)'
;MEIRVFRQEDFEEVITLWERCDLLRPWNDPEMDSERKVNHDVSLFLIAEVNGEVVGTVMGGYDGHRGSAYYLGVHPEYRARGIANALLNRLEKKLIARGCPKIQIMVREDNDVVLGMYERLGYEHADVLSLGKRLIEDEEY
;
A
#
# COMPACT_ATOMS: atom_id res chain seq x y z
N MET A 1 4.35 1.73 18.46
CA MET A 1 3.80 1.39 17.14
C MET A 1 4.25 -0.01 16.73
N GLU A 2 3.34 -0.79 16.23
CA GLU A 2 3.62 -2.13 15.72
C GLU A 2 3.31 -2.21 14.22
N ILE A 3 4.23 -2.78 13.45
CA ILE A 3 4.00 -3.13 12.05
C ILE A 3 3.78 -4.64 12.00
N ARG A 4 2.67 -5.06 11.44
CA ARG A 4 2.31 -6.49 11.37
C ARG A 4 1.55 -6.80 10.07
N VAL A 5 1.36 -8.08 9.80
CA VAL A 5 0.59 -8.55 8.65
C VAL A 5 -0.91 -8.34 8.91
N PHE A 6 -1.63 -7.98 7.87
CA PHE A 6 -3.09 -7.86 7.89
C PHE A 6 -3.75 -9.14 8.38
N ARG A 7 -4.79 -8.97 9.21
CA ARG A 7 -5.68 -10.05 9.67
C ARG A 7 -7.10 -9.76 9.22
N GLN A 8 -7.91 -10.78 9.12
CA GLN A 8 -9.32 -10.62 8.70
C GLN A 8 -10.09 -9.65 9.61
N GLU A 9 -9.77 -9.62 10.91
CA GLU A 9 -10.41 -8.71 11.87
C GLU A 9 -10.13 -7.23 11.59
N ASP A 10 -9.08 -6.92 10.83
CA ASP A 10 -8.70 -5.54 10.48
C ASP A 10 -9.53 -4.95 9.36
N PHE A 11 -10.30 -5.78 8.67
CA PHE A 11 -10.92 -5.44 7.39
C PHE A 11 -11.72 -4.14 7.42
N GLU A 12 -12.63 -3.99 8.38
CA GLU A 12 -13.49 -2.80 8.46
C GLU A 12 -12.69 -1.53 8.79
N GLU A 13 -11.72 -1.63 9.70
CA GLU A 13 -10.84 -0.50 10.03
C GLU A 13 -9.98 -0.08 8.85
N VAL A 14 -9.49 -1.05 8.08
CA VAL A 14 -8.68 -0.77 6.88
C VAL A 14 -9.51 -0.04 5.83
N ILE A 15 -10.73 -0.47 5.57
CA ILE A 15 -11.61 0.20 4.60
C ILE A 15 -11.90 1.64 5.06
N THR A 16 -12.21 1.83 6.34
CA THR A 16 -12.43 3.17 6.91
C THR A 16 -11.19 4.05 6.79
N LEU A 17 -10.01 3.48 7.04
CA LEU A 17 -8.74 4.19 6.87
C LEU A 17 -8.53 4.62 5.42
N TRP A 18 -8.77 3.75 4.47
CA TRP A 18 -8.62 4.07 3.04
C TRP A 18 -9.58 5.16 2.60
N GLU A 19 -10.80 5.16 3.13
CA GLU A 19 -11.76 6.23 2.88
C GLU A 19 -11.23 7.58 3.39
N ARG A 20 -10.71 7.61 4.61
CA ARG A 20 -10.11 8.82 5.22
C ARG A 20 -8.87 9.31 4.49
N CYS A 21 -8.13 8.42 3.85
CA CYS A 21 -6.93 8.75 3.08
C CYS A 21 -7.24 9.09 1.61
N ASP A 22 -8.51 9.11 1.22
CA ASP A 22 -8.93 9.34 -0.18
C ASP A 22 -8.30 8.34 -1.16
N LEU A 23 -8.21 7.08 -0.74
CA LEU A 23 -7.65 5.99 -1.54
C LEU A 23 -8.71 5.17 -2.28
N LEU A 24 -9.99 5.39 -1.99
CA LEU A 24 -11.07 4.66 -2.65
C LEU A 24 -11.41 5.30 -3.99
N ARG A 25 -11.69 4.46 -4.98
CA ARG A 25 -12.08 4.88 -6.32
C ARG A 25 -13.30 4.06 -6.76
N PRO A 26 -14.26 4.65 -7.50
CA PRO A 26 -15.48 3.94 -7.87
C PRO A 26 -15.27 2.73 -8.77
N TRP A 27 -14.16 2.66 -9.49
CA TRP A 27 -13.84 1.52 -10.36
C TRP A 27 -13.13 0.37 -9.64
N ASN A 28 -12.78 0.54 -8.36
CA ASN A 28 -12.17 -0.50 -7.53
C ASN A 28 -13.05 -0.79 -6.32
N ASP A 29 -13.32 -2.07 -6.09
CA ASP A 29 -13.98 -2.51 -4.87
C ASP A 29 -12.91 -2.86 -3.85
N PRO A 30 -12.75 -2.07 -2.75
CA PRO A 30 -11.70 -2.33 -1.76
C PRO A 30 -11.87 -3.66 -1.02
N GLU A 31 -13.11 -4.15 -0.90
CA GLU A 31 -13.38 -5.48 -0.33
C GLU A 31 -12.81 -6.57 -1.24
N MET A 32 -13.10 -6.48 -2.53
CA MET A 32 -12.59 -7.43 -3.51
C MET A 32 -11.08 -7.36 -3.63
N ASP A 33 -10.50 -6.16 -3.60
CA ASP A 33 -9.04 -6.01 -3.65
C ASP A 33 -8.37 -6.67 -2.45
N SER A 34 -8.92 -6.49 -1.25
CA SER A 34 -8.42 -7.11 -0.02
C SER A 34 -8.56 -8.63 -0.06
N GLU A 35 -9.70 -9.13 -0.51
CA GLU A 35 -9.97 -10.56 -0.62
C GLU A 35 -9.04 -11.24 -1.63
N ARG A 36 -8.85 -10.62 -2.79
CA ARG A 36 -7.89 -11.11 -3.79
C ARG A 36 -6.49 -11.19 -3.21
N LYS A 37 -6.07 -10.18 -2.45
CA LYS A 37 -4.75 -10.15 -1.83
C LYS A 37 -4.59 -11.25 -0.80
N VAL A 38 -5.57 -11.42 0.08
CA VAL A 38 -5.57 -12.48 1.09
C VAL A 38 -5.47 -13.87 0.45
N ASN A 39 -6.20 -14.08 -0.66
CA ASN A 39 -6.21 -15.37 -1.36
C ASN A 39 -4.96 -15.61 -2.20
N HIS A 40 -4.19 -14.57 -2.51
CA HIS A 40 -2.95 -14.68 -3.28
C HIS A 40 -1.73 -14.78 -2.36
N ASP A 41 -1.43 -13.72 -1.61
CA ASP A 41 -0.32 -13.66 -0.67
C ASP A 41 -0.52 -12.50 0.30
N VAL A 42 -1.01 -12.77 1.48
CA VAL A 42 -1.29 -11.76 2.50
C VAL A 42 -0.01 -11.28 3.22
N SER A 43 1.09 -12.02 3.11
CA SER A 43 2.29 -11.80 3.93
C SER A 43 2.97 -10.45 3.72
N LEU A 44 2.69 -9.78 2.61
CA LEU A 44 3.21 -8.45 2.30
C LEU A 44 2.15 -7.35 2.43
N PHE A 45 0.97 -7.69 2.91
CA PHE A 45 -0.07 -6.72 3.25
C PHE A 45 0.13 -6.32 4.71
N LEU A 46 0.70 -5.11 4.93
CA LEU A 46 1.16 -4.67 6.23
C LEU A 46 0.27 -3.59 6.83
N ILE A 47 0.12 -3.68 8.14
CA ILE A 47 -0.68 -2.77 8.97
C ILE A 47 0.24 -2.10 9.98
N ALA A 48 0.07 -0.79 10.17
CA ALA A 48 0.65 -0.08 11.30
C ALA A 48 -0.42 0.12 12.37
N GLU A 49 -0.14 -0.29 13.58
CA GLU A 49 -1.05 -0.25 14.72
C GLU A 49 -0.45 0.59 15.83
N VAL A 50 -1.26 1.49 16.40
CA VAL A 50 -0.89 2.30 17.56
C VAL A 50 -2.02 2.17 18.58
N ASN A 51 -1.70 1.69 19.79
CA ASN A 51 -2.67 1.52 20.87
C ASN A 51 -3.92 0.73 20.44
N GLY A 52 -3.73 -0.33 19.66
CA GLY A 52 -4.81 -1.18 19.19
C GLY A 52 -5.61 -0.63 18.01
N GLU A 53 -5.23 0.54 17.48
CA GLU A 53 -5.90 1.17 16.35
C GLU A 53 -5.07 1.03 15.08
N VAL A 54 -5.72 0.66 13.96
CA VAL A 54 -5.08 0.64 12.65
C VAL A 54 -4.93 2.07 12.14
N VAL A 55 -3.69 2.52 11.98
CA VAL A 55 -3.38 3.90 11.59
C VAL A 55 -2.64 4.01 10.26
N GLY A 56 -2.22 2.90 9.68
CA GLY A 56 -1.56 2.91 8.39
C GLY A 56 -1.58 1.54 7.72
N THR A 57 -1.44 1.54 6.40
CA THR A 57 -1.38 0.31 5.61
C THR A 57 -0.41 0.46 4.46
N VAL A 58 0.09 -0.67 3.96
CA VAL A 58 0.66 -0.81 2.63
C VAL A 58 0.35 -2.22 2.12
N MET A 59 -0.11 -2.31 0.88
CA MET A 59 -0.34 -3.59 0.21
C MET A 59 0.82 -3.85 -0.72
N GLY A 60 1.80 -4.62 -0.26
CA GLY A 60 2.97 -4.99 -1.03
C GLY A 60 2.78 -6.27 -1.81
N GLY A 61 3.62 -6.47 -2.82
CA GLY A 61 3.61 -7.69 -3.61
C GLY A 61 4.97 -7.94 -4.25
N TYR A 62 5.19 -9.19 -4.66
CA TYR A 62 6.37 -9.61 -5.40
C TYR A 62 5.93 -10.62 -6.46
N ASP A 63 6.25 -10.33 -7.71
CA ASP A 63 5.85 -11.18 -8.84
C ASP A 63 6.97 -12.11 -9.33
N GLY A 64 8.10 -12.16 -8.62
CA GLY A 64 9.28 -12.91 -9.00
C GLY A 64 10.28 -12.08 -9.79
N HIS A 65 9.89 -10.90 -10.25
CA HIS A 65 10.75 -9.97 -11.00
C HIS A 65 10.86 -8.62 -10.29
N ARG A 66 9.74 -8.03 -9.89
CA ARG A 66 9.67 -6.72 -9.21
C ARG A 66 8.74 -6.77 -8.02
N GLY A 67 9.08 -6.00 -7.01
CA GLY A 67 8.16 -5.70 -5.91
C GLY A 67 7.27 -4.52 -6.25
N SER A 68 6.14 -4.43 -5.57
CA SER A 68 5.18 -3.34 -5.73
C SER A 68 4.59 -2.93 -4.39
N ALA A 69 4.04 -1.71 -4.33
CA ALA A 69 3.32 -1.22 -3.18
C ALA A 69 2.08 -0.46 -3.64
N TYR A 70 0.94 -0.82 -3.06
CA TYR A 70 -0.35 -0.20 -3.29
C TYR A 70 -0.99 0.15 -1.95
N TYR A 71 -2.00 1.01 -1.97
CA TYR A 71 -2.76 1.37 -0.78
C TYR A 71 -1.86 1.80 0.39
N LEU A 72 -0.83 2.61 0.10
CA LEU A 72 -0.05 3.24 1.16
C LEU A 72 -0.86 4.43 1.69
N GLY A 73 -1.27 4.35 2.92
CA GLY A 73 -2.04 5.40 3.57
C GLY A 73 -1.75 5.46 5.05
N VAL A 74 -1.80 6.67 5.60
CA VAL A 74 -1.65 6.94 7.04
C VAL A 74 -2.80 7.82 7.48
N HIS A 75 -3.44 7.44 8.58
CA HIS A 75 -4.52 8.19 9.20
C HIS A 75 -4.12 9.66 9.33
N PRO A 76 -4.98 10.61 8.92
CA PRO A 76 -4.63 12.04 8.91
C PRO A 76 -4.08 12.56 10.24
N GLU A 77 -4.59 12.07 11.37
CA GLU A 77 -4.15 12.50 12.70
C GLU A 77 -2.80 11.90 13.11
N TYR A 78 -2.27 10.94 12.37
CA TYR A 78 -1.01 10.26 12.65
C TYR A 78 0.08 10.57 11.64
N ARG A 79 -0.16 11.51 10.73
CA ARG A 79 0.82 11.92 9.71
C ARG A 79 2.00 12.66 10.32
N ALA A 80 3.11 12.70 9.58
CA ALA A 80 4.37 13.33 9.99
C ALA A 80 5.01 12.68 11.24
N ARG A 81 4.70 11.41 11.49
CA ARG A 81 5.28 10.62 12.60
C ARG A 81 6.14 9.47 12.12
N GLY A 82 6.46 9.40 10.81
CA GLY A 82 7.30 8.36 10.24
C GLY A 82 6.61 7.02 10.00
N ILE A 83 5.28 6.95 10.03
CA ILE A 83 4.55 5.69 9.86
C ILE A 83 4.67 5.16 8.42
N ALA A 84 4.51 6.02 7.40
CA ALA A 84 4.68 5.62 6.02
C ALA A 84 6.08 5.08 5.75
N ASN A 85 7.11 5.78 6.29
CA ASN A 85 8.49 5.35 6.18
C ASN A 85 8.70 3.98 6.85
N ALA A 86 8.12 3.78 8.02
CA ALA A 86 8.23 2.50 8.75
C ALA A 86 7.56 1.35 7.98
N LEU A 87 6.39 1.59 7.37
CA LEU A 87 5.70 0.60 6.55
C LEU A 87 6.53 0.21 5.32
N LEU A 88 7.02 1.21 4.58
CA LEU A 88 7.84 0.96 3.40
C LEU A 88 9.16 0.27 3.76
N ASN A 89 9.78 0.68 4.85
CA ASN A 89 11.03 0.07 5.31
C ASN A 89 10.84 -1.41 5.64
N ARG A 90 9.75 -1.75 6.33
CA ARG A 90 9.43 -3.14 6.64
C ARG A 90 9.12 -3.93 5.36
N LEU A 91 8.37 -3.36 4.44
CA LEU A 91 8.06 -3.99 3.16
C LEU A 91 9.35 -4.26 2.37
N GLU A 92 10.23 -3.28 2.27
CA GLU A 92 11.51 -3.42 1.56
C GLU A 92 12.36 -4.54 2.17
N LYS A 93 12.44 -4.63 3.50
CA LYS A 93 13.18 -5.70 4.17
C LYS A 93 12.61 -7.08 3.86
N LYS A 94 11.28 -7.20 3.85
CA LYS A 94 10.61 -8.45 3.50
C LYS A 94 10.85 -8.84 2.03
N LEU A 95 10.86 -7.86 1.14
CA LEU A 95 11.16 -8.09 -0.28
C LEU A 95 12.61 -8.53 -0.48
N ILE A 96 13.56 -7.87 0.18
CA ILE A 96 14.97 -8.25 0.14
C ILE A 96 15.15 -9.71 0.60
N ALA A 97 14.47 -10.10 1.69
CA ALA A 97 14.53 -11.47 2.20
C ALA A 97 14.02 -12.51 1.20
N ARG A 98 13.18 -12.10 0.25
CA ARG A 98 12.67 -12.96 -0.83
C ARG A 98 13.53 -12.92 -2.11
N GLY A 99 14.62 -12.13 -2.11
CA GLY A 99 15.46 -11.95 -3.28
C GLY A 99 14.94 -10.96 -4.30
N CYS A 100 14.01 -10.12 -3.92
CA CYS A 100 13.45 -9.09 -4.80
C CYS A 100 14.48 -7.97 -5.04
N PRO A 101 14.89 -7.72 -6.31
CA PRO A 101 15.96 -6.76 -6.57
C PRO A 101 15.50 -5.31 -6.65
N LYS A 102 14.22 -5.06 -6.86
CA LYS A 102 13.71 -3.71 -7.07
C LYS A 102 12.23 -3.62 -6.76
N ILE A 103 11.83 -2.54 -6.08
CA ILE A 103 10.43 -2.21 -5.86
C ILE A 103 10.03 -1.05 -6.77
N GLN A 104 8.83 -1.10 -7.32
CA GLN A 104 8.25 -0.05 -8.15
C GLN A 104 6.94 0.42 -7.54
N ILE A 105 6.72 1.73 -7.55
CA ILE A 105 5.52 2.34 -7.00
C ILE A 105 4.94 3.27 -8.08
N MET A 106 3.64 3.16 -8.31
CA MET A 106 2.93 4.05 -9.21
C MET A 106 2.31 5.19 -8.40
N VAL A 107 2.66 6.42 -8.77
CA VAL A 107 2.17 7.65 -8.14
C VAL A 107 1.43 8.45 -9.19
N ARG A 108 0.25 8.98 -8.83
CA ARG A 108 -0.50 9.86 -9.73
C ARG A 108 0.31 11.13 -9.97
N GLU A 109 0.40 11.57 -11.23
CA GLU A 109 1.21 12.73 -11.65
C GLU A 109 0.88 14.01 -10.89
N ASP A 110 -0.37 14.18 -10.49
CA ASP A 110 -0.86 15.37 -9.80
C ASP A 110 -0.63 15.33 -8.27
N ASN A 111 -0.02 14.27 -7.75
CA ASN A 111 0.22 14.12 -6.31
C ASN A 111 1.66 14.47 -5.94
N ASP A 112 1.99 15.76 -6.02
CA ASP A 112 3.34 16.27 -5.75
C ASP A 112 3.81 16.02 -4.32
N VAL A 113 2.91 16.05 -3.35
CA VAL A 113 3.24 15.83 -1.93
C VAL A 113 3.73 14.41 -1.70
N VAL A 114 3.00 13.44 -2.24
CA VAL A 114 3.35 12.02 -2.13
C VAL A 114 4.61 11.71 -2.92
N LEU A 115 4.73 12.28 -4.13
CA LEU A 115 5.93 12.11 -4.95
C LEU A 115 7.18 12.60 -4.22
N GLY A 116 7.10 13.79 -3.61
CA GLY A 116 8.21 14.36 -2.83
C GLY A 116 8.58 13.47 -1.64
N MET A 117 7.60 12.83 -0.99
CA MET A 117 7.83 11.88 0.09
C MET A 117 8.64 10.67 -0.41
N TYR A 118 8.23 10.06 -1.53
CA TYR A 118 8.95 8.92 -2.09
C TYR A 118 10.37 9.27 -2.51
N GLU A 119 10.58 10.44 -3.10
CA GLU A 119 11.92 10.92 -3.49
C GLU A 119 12.85 11.03 -2.27
N ARG A 120 12.33 11.53 -1.13
CA ARG A 120 13.10 11.60 0.12
C ARG A 120 13.45 10.22 0.68
N LEU A 121 12.67 9.21 0.35
CA LEU A 121 12.91 7.83 0.76
C LEU A 121 13.82 7.05 -0.21
N GLY A 122 14.35 7.72 -1.23
CA GLY A 122 15.29 7.13 -2.19
C GLY A 122 14.65 6.56 -3.44
N TYR A 123 13.37 6.82 -3.66
CA TYR A 123 12.69 6.41 -4.89
C TYR A 123 12.98 7.43 -5.99
N GLU A 124 13.25 6.93 -7.17
CA GLU A 124 13.60 7.76 -8.34
C GLU A 124 12.55 7.59 -9.45
N HIS A 125 12.38 8.63 -10.25
CA HIS A 125 11.54 8.56 -11.43
C HIS A 125 12.07 7.51 -12.41
N ALA A 126 11.16 6.74 -13.00
CA ALA A 126 11.45 5.88 -14.12
C ALA A 126 10.90 6.54 -15.40
N ASP A 127 11.66 6.50 -16.48
CA ASP A 127 11.27 7.06 -17.78
C ASP A 127 10.33 6.10 -18.51
N VAL A 128 9.18 5.80 -17.90
CA VAL A 128 8.20 4.87 -18.45
C VAL A 128 6.79 5.42 -18.28
N LEU A 129 5.90 5.02 -19.17
CA LEU A 129 4.47 5.25 -19.01
C LEU A 129 3.84 3.98 -18.45
N SER A 130 2.93 4.14 -17.51
CA SER A 130 2.13 3.03 -17.00
C SER A 130 0.86 2.89 -17.86
N LEU A 131 0.66 1.72 -18.44
CA LEU A 131 -0.53 1.41 -19.23
C LEU A 131 -1.33 0.35 -18.48
N GLY A 132 -2.63 0.56 -18.36
CA GLY A 132 -3.52 -0.36 -17.68
C GLY A 132 -4.68 -0.78 -18.59
N LYS A 133 -5.18 -1.98 -18.34
CA LYS A 133 -6.40 -2.48 -18.98
C LYS A 133 -7.18 -3.27 -17.95
N ARG A 134 -8.42 -2.87 -17.72
CA ARG A 134 -9.29 -3.59 -16.80
C ARG A 134 -9.66 -4.94 -17.41
N LEU A 135 -9.45 -6.02 -16.68
CA LEU A 135 -9.77 -7.39 -17.13
C LEU A 135 -11.05 -7.91 -16.49
N ILE A 136 -11.33 -7.50 -15.27
CA ILE A 136 -12.55 -7.84 -14.53
C ILE A 136 -13.16 -6.53 -14.05
N GLU A 137 -14.43 -6.32 -14.36
CA GLU A 137 -15.17 -5.16 -13.89
C GLU A 137 -15.62 -5.41 -12.44
N ASP A 138 -15.24 -4.53 -11.53
CA ASP A 138 -15.78 -4.54 -10.18
C ASP A 138 -17.09 -3.75 -10.16
N GLU A 139 -18.00 -4.12 -9.25
CA GLU A 139 -19.17 -3.29 -9.00
C GLU A 139 -18.72 -1.96 -8.41
N GLU A 140 -19.44 -0.89 -8.74
CA GLU A 140 -19.17 0.43 -8.23
C GLU A 140 -19.31 0.45 -6.70
N TYR A 141 -18.29 0.96 -6.04
CA TYR A 141 -18.24 0.97 -4.57
C TYR A 141 -18.78 2.26 -3.95
#